data_2753647c992c06b56e79686c81130230
#
_entry.id   2753647c992c06b56e79686c81130230
#
_cell.length_a   1.000
_cell.length_b   1.000
_cell.length_c   1.000
_cell.angle_alpha   90.00
_cell.angle_beta   90.00
_cell.angle_gamma   90.00
#
_symmetry.space_group_name_H-M   'P 1'
#
loop_
_entity.id
_entity.type
_entity.pdbx_description
1 polymer ?
#
loop_
_entity_poly.entity_id
_entity_poly.type
_entity_poly.pdbx_seq_one_letter_code
_entity_poly.pdbx_strand_id
1 'polypeptide(L)' 'MAAWLNFVGDVPYVALFNLREAPATVSADLTELVGGAAYTAEELWTKEASDVQGTISAEIEPHGARLYKLTEKGR' A
#
# COMPACT_ATOMS: atom_id res chain seq x y z
N MET A 1 5.18 -5.62 -11.92
CA MET A 1 4.65 -4.90 -10.76
C MET A 1 4.33 -5.90 -9.67
N ALA A 2 4.58 -5.53 -8.45
CA ALA A 2 4.42 -6.47 -7.35
C ALA A 2 3.94 -5.76 -6.09
N ALA A 3 3.18 -6.48 -5.31
CA ALA A 3 2.74 -6.02 -4.00
C ALA A 3 3.09 -7.09 -2.98
N TRP A 4 3.41 -6.65 -1.78
CA TRP A 4 3.84 -7.54 -0.72
C TRP A 4 3.15 -7.11 0.57
N LEU A 5 2.71 -8.09 1.34
CA LEU A 5 1.97 -7.85 2.58
C LEU A 5 2.68 -8.52 3.74
N ASN A 6 2.80 -7.81 4.84
CA ASN A 6 3.32 -8.36 6.07
C ASN A 6 2.56 -7.75 7.23
N PHE A 7 2.49 -8.49 8.32
CA PHE A 7 1.86 -8.02 9.55
C PHE A 7 2.91 -7.88 10.64
N VAL A 8 2.87 -6.74 11.34
CA VAL A 8 3.67 -6.54 12.54
C VAL A 8 2.67 -6.42 13.68
N GLY A 9 2.53 -7.49 14.46
CA GLY A 9 1.43 -7.59 15.40
C GLY A 9 0.13 -7.66 14.63
N ASP A 10 -0.79 -6.73 14.89
CA ASP A 10 -2.07 -6.66 14.20
C ASP A 10 -2.09 -5.61 13.09
N VAL A 11 -0.93 -5.03 12.77
CA VAL A 11 -0.86 -3.92 11.83
C VAL A 11 -0.36 -4.44 10.48
N PRO A 12 -1.17 -4.31 9.42
CA PRO A 12 -0.70 -4.72 8.08
C PRO A 12 0.17 -3.63 7.46
N TYR A 13 1.25 -4.07 6.83
CA TYR A 13 2.13 -3.23 6.04
C TYR A 13 2.11 -3.73 4.61
N VAL A 14 1.92 -2.82 3.67
CA VAL A 14 1.86 -3.17 2.25
C VAL A 14 2.99 -2.48 1.52
N ALA A 15 3.77 -3.24 0.77
CA ALA A 15 4.82 -2.69 -0.07
C ALA A 15 4.40 -2.84 -1.53
N LEU A 16 4.55 -1.77 -2.29
CA LEU A 16 4.27 -1.76 -3.72
C LEU A 16 5.58 -1.54 -4.45
N PHE A 17 5.84 -2.37 -5.46
CA PHE A 17 7.10 -2.33 -6.19
C PHE A 17 6.83 -2.09 -7.67
N ASN A 18 7.63 -1.25 -8.29
CA ASN A 18 7.64 -1.11 -9.74
C ASN A 18 8.87 -1.84 -10.28
N LEU A 19 8.65 -2.98 -10.92
CA LEU A 19 9.74 -3.78 -11.47
C LEU A 19 10.03 -3.45 -12.93
N ARG A 20 9.38 -2.43 -13.47
CA ARG A 20 9.56 -2.01 -14.85
C ARG A 20 10.67 -0.97 -14.95
N GLU A 21 11.03 -0.66 -16.19
CA GLU A 21 12.07 0.34 -16.46
C GLU A 21 11.48 1.71 -16.75
N ALA A 22 10.18 1.88 -16.56
CA ALA A 22 9.49 3.16 -16.72
C ALA A 22 8.58 3.38 -15.53
N PRO A 23 8.23 4.64 -15.22
CA PRO A 23 7.27 4.89 -14.13
C PRO A 23 5.96 4.17 -14.40
N ALA A 24 5.35 3.66 -13.36
CA ALA A 24 4.10 2.93 -13.51
C ALA A 24 3.24 3.08 -12.26
N THR A 25 1.93 3.00 -12.44
CA THR A 25 1.01 2.93 -11.32
C THR A 25 0.92 1.49 -10.86
N VAL A 26 1.26 1.26 -9.59
CA VAL A 26 1.19 -0.05 -8.98
C VAL A 26 0.04 -0.04 -8.00
N SER A 27 -0.79 -1.06 -8.03
CA SER A 27 -1.94 -1.12 -7.13
C SER A 27 -2.08 -2.51 -6.52
N ALA A 28 -2.77 -2.56 -5.40
CA ALA A 28 -3.05 -3.80 -4.70
C ALA A 28 -4.49 -3.79 -4.21
N ASP A 29 -5.13 -4.95 -4.26
CA ASP A 29 -6.51 -5.11 -3.82
C ASP A 29 -6.51 -5.44 -2.32
N LEU A 30 -6.87 -4.47 -1.51
CA LEU A 30 -6.87 -4.65 -0.06
C LEU A 30 -7.97 -5.60 0.40
N THR A 31 -9.03 -5.75 -0.38
CA THR A 31 -10.08 -6.69 -0.03
C THR A 31 -9.53 -8.11 0.00
N GLU A 32 -8.68 -8.46 -0.95
CA GLU A 32 -8.07 -9.78 -0.96
C GLU A 32 -6.94 -9.91 0.05
N LEU A 33 -6.17 -8.84 0.24
CA LEU A 33 -4.95 -8.93 1.05
C LEU A 33 -5.23 -8.86 2.54
N VAL A 34 -6.16 -7.99 2.96
CA VAL A 34 -6.35 -7.74 4.39
C VAL A 34 -7.81 -7.81 4.81
N GLY A 35 -8.67 -8.34 3.95
CA GLY A 35 -10.06 -8.56 4.32
C GLY A 35 -10.97 -7.36 4.18
N GLY A 36 -10.57 -6.39 3.43
CA GLY A 36 -11.42 -5.31 2.95
C GLY A 36 -12.07 -4.48 4.03
N ALA A 37 -11.76 -3.23 4.07
CA ALA A 37 -12.37 -2.22 4.89
C ALA A 37 -11.77 -0.91 4.45
N ALA A 38 -12.18 0.17 5.06
CA ALA A 38 -11.52 1.44 4.84
C ALA A 38 -10.31 1.53 5.74
N TYR A 39 -9.20 1.97 5.20
CA TYR A 39 -7.95 2.12 5.95
C TYR A 39 -7.38 3.50 5.74
N THR A 40 -6.58 3.96 6.71
CA THR A 40 -5.68 5.07 6.49
C THR A 40 -4.33 4.47 6.15
N ALA A 41 -3.80 4.83 4.98
CA ALA A 41 -2.50 4.35 4.53
C ALA A 41 -1.47 5.44 4.75
N GLU A 42 -0.45 5.14 5.54
CA GLU A 42 0.65 6.08 5.78
C GLU A 42 1.87 5.62 5.01
N GLU A 43 2.33 6.45 4.09
CA GLU A 43 3.54 6.17 3.34
C GLU A 43 4.73 6.45 4.27
N LEU A 44 5.61 5.46 4.47
CA LEU A 44 6.58 5.54 5.55
C LEU A 44 7.75 6.46 5.27
N TRP A 45 8.05 6.75 4.02
CA TRP A 45 9.17 7.64 3.69
C TRP A 45 8.76 9.11 3.76
N THR A 46 7.59 9.44 3.23
CA THR A 46 7.15 10.83 3.20
C THR A 46 6.28 11.18 4.40
N LYS A 47 5.78 10.19 5.13
CA LYS A 47 4.86 10.35 6.24
C LYS A 47 3.52 10.93 5.81
N GLU A 48 3.19 10.85 4.54
CA GLU A 48 1.90 11.28 4.05
C GLU A 48 0.87 10.19 4.30
N ALA A 49 -0.29 10.58 4.76
CA ALA A 49 -1.36 9.65 5.04
C ALA A 49 -2.56 9.98 4.16
N SER A 50 -3.23 8.95 3.68
CA SER A 50 -4.44 9.12 2.88
C SER A 50 -5.40 8.00 3.19
N ASP A 51 -6.69 8.27 2.94
CA ASP A 51 -7.71 7.26 3.14
C ASP A 51 -7.81 6.39 1.89
N VAL A 52 -7.84 5.08 2.10
CA VAL A 52 -7.99 4.13 1.00
C VAL A 52 -9.13 3.19 1.32
N GLN A 53 -9.80 2.73 0.29
CA GLN A 53 -10.93 1.83 0.45
C GLN A 53 -10.91 0.82 -0.70
N GLY A 54 -10.67 -0.43 -0.36
CA GLY A 54 -10.67 -1.52 -1.31
C GLY A 54 -9.39 -1.68 -2.10
N THR A 55 -8.76 -0.60 -2.50
CA THR A 55 -7.56 -0.65 -3.33
C THR A 55 -6.59 0.43 -2.91
N ILE A 56 -5.31 0.09 -2.88
CA ILE A 56 -4.25 1.08 -2.69
C ILE A 56 -3.42 1.13 -3.97
N SER A 57 -3.08 2.33 -4.41
CA SER A 57 -2.26 2.48 -5.61
C SER A 57 -1.34 3.68 -5.49
N ALA A 58 -0.23 3.63 -6.22
CA ALA A 58 0.72 4.72 -6.23
C ALA A 58 1.49 4.69 -7.54
N GLU A 59 1.87 5.87 -8.01
CA GLU A 59 2.78 5.97 -9.13
C GLU A 59 4.20 5.86 -8.59
N ILE A 60 4.97 4.92 -9.13
CA ILE A 60 6.28 4.60 -8.60
C ILE A 60 7.29 4.69 -9.73
N GLU A 61 8.43 5.32 -9.43
CA GLU A 61 9.53 5.44 -10.35
C GLU A 61 10.11 4.07 -10.72
N PRO A 62 10.86 3.97 -11.83
CA PRO A 62 11.41 2.66 -12.25
C PRO A 62 12.22 2.03 -11.13
N HIS A 63 11.97 0.74 -10.90
CA HIS A 63 12.62 -0.06 -9.86
C HIS A 63 12.47 0.52 -8.46
N GLY A 64 11.47 1.40 -8.27
CA GLY A 64 11.20 1.98 -6.98
C GLY A 64 10.20 1.18 -6.17
N ALA A 65 9.96 1.64 -4.95
CA ALA A 65 9.01 0.99 -4.04
C ALA A 65 8.37 2.02 -3.14
N ARG A 66 7.19 1.67 -2.63
CA ARG A 66 6.52 2.44 -1.58
C ARG A 66 6.06 1.48 -0.51
N LEU A 67 6.20 1.89 0.73
CA LEU A 67 5.80 1.06 1.86
C LEU A 67 4.75 1.81 2.67
N TYR A 68 3.64 1.15 2.93
CA TYR A 68 2.50 1.76 3.60
C TYR A 68 2.15 0.99 4.86
N LYS A 69 1.91 1.74 5.93
CA LYS A 69 1.32 1.19 7.15
C LYS A 69 -0.18 1.45 7.09
N LEU A 70 -0.96 0.42 7.25
CA LEU A 70 -2.42 0.53 7.17
C LEU A 70 -3.02 0.56 8.56
N THR A 71 -3.89 1.52 8.80
CA THR A 71 -4.64 1.61 10.05
C THR A 71 -6.12 1.53 9.70
N GLU A 72 -6.83 0.61 10.33
CA GLU A 72 -8.25 0.43 10.06
C GLU A 72 -9.04 1.66 10.49
N LYS A 73 -9.93 2.11 9.61
CA LYS A 73 -10.80 3.24 9.92
C LYS A 73 -12.14 2.75 10.45
N GLY A 74 -12.86 3.65 11.08
CA GLY A 74 -14.21 3.36 11.52
C GLY A 74 -14.31 2.70 12.88
N ARG A 75 -13.27 2.76 13.65
CA ARG A 75 -13.23 2.18 14.99
C ARG A 75 -13.34 3.22 16.06
#